data_7216b85b2da5bd9e7b48a05e7736c694
#
_entry.id   7216b85b2da5bd9e7b48a05e7736c694
#
_cell.length_a   1.000
_cell.length_b   1.000
_cell.length_c   1.000
_cell.angle_alpha   90.00
_cell.angle_beta   90.00
_cell.angle_gamma   90.00
#
_symmetry.space_group_name_H-M   'P 1'
#
loop_
_entity.id
_entity.type
_entity.pdbx_description
1 polymer ?
#
loop_
_entity_poly.entity_id
_entity_poly.type
_entity_poly.pdbx_seq_one_letter_code
_entity_poly.pdbx_strand_id
1 'polypeptide(L)'
;FNILNNCVEKFIVCESKFDHKGNYKGVNFNIENYKEFKNKITHLVIDKQFPNTSNPWKTQAFQREFIFNGLNNAKPDDYIMFSDPDEIPRPEILANLKLNKKFGIFLQKMFCYKLNVYNPHENPWEGSRICLKKNLKSIDFLRQKILKKNTRYPFWRIDKEKSIQLIENGGWHFNYLSEPEK
;
A
#
# COMPACT_ATOMS: atom_id res chain seq x y z
N PHE A 1 -8.64 9.87 -1.70
CA PHE A 1 -9.95 9.41 -1.21
C PHE A 1 -11.00 9.50 -2.33
N ASN A 2 -11.21 10.65 -2.97
CA ASN A 2 -12.25 10.88 -3.97
C ASN A 2 -12.30 9.79 -5.05
N ILE A 3 -11.15 9.47 -5.65
CA ILE A 3 -11.03 8.49 -6.74
C ILE A 3 -11.50 7.09 -6.31
N LEU A 4 -11.24 6.71 -5.05
CA LEU A 4 -11.48 5.35 -4.54
C LEU A 4 -12.74 5.21 -3.70
N ASN A 5 -13.45 6.31 -3.41
CA ASN A 5 -14.57 6.32 -2.47
C ASN A 5 -15.66 5.30 -2.78
N ASN A 6 -15.96 5.11 -4.07
CA ASN A 6 -17.06 4.23 -4.49
C ASN A 6 -16.70 2.73 -4.47
N CYS A 7 -15.43 2.40 -4.35
CA CYS A 7 -14.96 1.01 -4.38
C CYS A 7 -14.22 0.59 -3.09
N VAL A 8 -14.05 1.51 -2.14
CA VAL A 8 -13.40 1.25 -0.85
C VAL A 8 -14.36 1.49 0.29
N GLU A 9 -14.55 0.49 1.14
CA GLU A 9 -15.40 0.55 2.34
C GLU A 9 -14.75 1.35 3.47
N LYS A 10 -13.46 1.12 3.72
CA LYS A 10 -12.68 1.76 4.78
C LYS A 10 -11.28 2.12 4.28
N PHE A 11 -10.83 3.31 4.67
CA PHE A 11 -9.47 3.79 4.51
C PHE A 11 -8.75 3.75 5.86
N ILE A 12 -7.62 3.09 5.94
CA ILE A 12 -6.78 3.07 7.13
C ILE A 12 -5.54 3.90 6.80
N VAL A 13 -5.43 5.06 7.44
CA VAL A 13 -4.29 5.97 7.31
C VAL A 13 -3.42 5.80 8.56
N CYS A 14 -2.16 5.40 8.36
CA CYS A 14 -1.21 5.24 9.46
C CYS A 14 -0.09 6.26 9.36
N GLU A 15 0.09 7.02 10.40
CA GLU A 15 1.14 8.02 10.50
C GLU A 15 1.88 7.92 11.83
N SER A 16 3.18 8.24 11.82
CA SER A 16 3.99 8.32 13.04
C SER A 16 4.25 9.78 13.39
N LYS A 17 4.28 10.09 14.69
CA LYS A 17 4.78 11.38 15.22
C LYS A 17 6.29 11.53 15.09
N PHE A 18 6.98 10.47 14.70
CA PHE A 18 8.43 10.44 14.57
C PHE A 18 8.83 10.07 13.13
N ASP A 19 9.95 10.65 12.66
CA ASP A 19 10.57 10.22 11.42
C ASP A 19 11.29 8.87 11.60
N HIS A 20 11.79 8.29 10.52
CA HIS A 20 12.46 6.99 10.57
C HIS A 20 13.83 7.05 11.29
N LYS A 21 14.34 8.25 11.61
CA LYS A 21 15.54 8.47 12.42
C LYS A 21 15.22 8.64 13.90
N GLY A 22 13.93 8.73 14.26
CA GLY A 22 13.45 8.89 15.63
C GLY A 22 13.24 10.34 16.05
N ASN A 23 13.39 11.32 15.15
CA ASN A 23 13.13 12.73 15.47
C ASN A 23 11.62 12.98 15.48
N TYR A 24 11.15 13.79 16.41
CA TYR A 24 9.76 14.20 16.46
C TYR A 24 9.41 15.14 15.28
N LYS A 25 8.36 14.80 14.53
CA LYS A 25 7.87 15.62 13.39
C LYS A 25 6.40 16.03 13.51
N GLY A 26 5.69 15.46 14.50
CA GLY A 26 4.23 15.62 14.60
C GLY A 26 3.49 14.76 13.57
N VAL A 27 2.19 15.03 13.40
CA VAL A 27 1.34 14.40 12.38
C VAL A 27 0.95 15.44 11.32
N ASN A 28 0.92 15.02 10.05
CA ASN A 28 0.56 15.87 8.93
C ASN A 28 -0.88 15.65 8.48
N PHE A 29 -1.40 14.43 8.67
CA PHE A 29 -2.75 14.09 8.25
C PHE A 29 -3.79 14.73 9.19
N ASN A 30 -4.61 15.61 8.65
CA ASN A 30 -5.73 16.22 9.36
C ASN A 30 -7.05 15.69 8.77
N ILE A 31 -7.77 14.88 9.53
CA ILE A 31 -9.05 14.28 9.13
C ILE A 31 -10.14 15.33 8.86
N GLU A 32 -10.03 16.51 9.48
CA GLU A 32 -11.01 17.59 9.27
C GLU A 32 -10.95 18.18 7.85
N ASN A 33 -9.84 17.98 7.13
CA ASN A 33 -9.74 18.32 5.71
C ASN A 33 -10.51 17.35 4.81
N TYR A 34 -11.01 16.23 5.37
CA TYR A 34 -11.65 15.13 4.66
C TYR A 34 -12.98 14.76 5.27
N LYS A 35 -13.75 15.76 5.67
CA LYS A 35 -15.03 15.59 6.41
C LYS A 35 -16.01 14.65 5.71
N GLU A 36 -16.09 14.71 4.39
CA GLU A 36 -16.95 13.86 3.55
C GLU A 36 -16.60 12.36 3.64
N PHE A 37 -15.36 12.03 4.01
CA PHE A 37 -14.87 10.65 4.16
C PHE A 37 -14.68 10.23 5.62
N LYS A 38 -15.00 11.09 6.59
CA LYS A 38 -14.73 10.88 8.01
C LYS A 38 -15.22 9.52 8.52
N ASN A 39 -16.40 9.10 8.08
CA ASN A 39 -17.00 7.81 8.47
C ASN A 39 -16.30 6.59 7.87
N LYS A 40 -15.51 6.79 6.81
CA LYS A 40 -14.71 5.73 6.15
C LYS A 40 -13.25 5.72 6.57
N ILE A 41 -12.74 6.79 7.19
CA ILE A 41 -11.32 6.92 7.54
C ILE A 41 -11.10 6.45 8.98
N THR A 42 -10.15 5.54 9.15
CA THR A 42 -9.54 5.20 10.43
C THR A 42 -8.13 5.75 10.44
N HIS A 43 -7.86 6.75 11.28
CA HIS A 43 -6.54 7.34 11.43
C HIS A 43 -5.81 6.69 12.61
N LEU A 44 -4.72 6.01 12.33
CA LEU A 44 -3.84 5.37 13.31
C LEU A 44 -2.58 6.21 13.49
N VAL A 45 -2.30 6.60 14.72
CA VAL A 45 -1.13 7.42 15.04
C VAL A 45 -0.18 6.62 15.92
N ILE A 46 1.06 6.46 15.46
CA ILE A 46 2.16 5.93 16.28
C ILE A 46 2.72 7.10 17.07
N ASP A 47 2.42 7.11 18.38
CA ASP A 47 2.76 8.19 19.31
C ASP A 47 4.05 7.95 20.11
N LYS A 48 4.66 6.78 19.98
CA LYS A 48 5.92 6.38 20.58
C LYS A 48 7.03 6.27 19.55
N GLN A 49 8.27 6.50 20.00
CA GLN A 49 9.42 6.26 19.14
C GLN A 49 9.47 4.81 18.65
N PHE A 50 10.00 4.64 17.46
CA PHE A 50 10.21 3.31 16.88
C PHE A 50 11.19 2.49 17.74
N PRO A 51 10.97 1.19 17.90
CA PRO A 51 11.82 0.33 18.73
C PRO A 51 13.28 0.27 18.28
N ASN A 52 13.52 0.51 16.99
CA ASN A 52 14.86 0.45 16.40
C ASN A 52 14.98 1.47 15.26
N THR A 53 15.62 2.60 15.53
CA THR A 53 15.85 3.68 14.56
C THR A 53 17.14 3.53 13.77
N SER A 54 18.02 2.58 14.12
CA SER A 54 19.29 2.33 13.42
C SER A 54 19.08 1.70 12.04
N ASN A 55 17.92 1.11 11.76
CA ASN A 55 17.60 0.49 10.50
C ASN A 55 16.25 1.00 9.94
N PRO A 56 16.28 1.91 8.95
CA PRO A 56 15.07 2.49 8.36
C PRO A 56 14.08 1.46 7.82
N TRP A 57 14.57 0.33 7.32
CA TRP A 57 13.71 -0.74 6.80
C TRP A 57 12.89 -1.42 7.91
N LYS A 58 13.49 -1.61 9.09
CA LYS A 58 12.77 -2.14 10.26
C LYS A 58 11.73 -1.16 10.77
N THR A 59 12.06 0.13 10.78
CA THR A 59 11.14 1.20 11.14
C THR A 59 9.95 1.24 10.19
N GLN A 60 10.19 1.15 8.89
CA GLN A 60 9.14 1.12 7.87
C GLN A 60 8.27 -0.15 8.01
N ALA A 61 8.88 -1.31 8.26
CA ALA A 61 8.14 -2.55 8.50
C ALA A 61 7.24 -2.42 9.74
N PHE A 62 7.74 -1.84 10.84
CA PHE A 62 6.95 -1.59 12.04
C PHE A 62 5.75 -0.69 11.75
N GLN A 63 5.94 0.41 11.02
CA GLN A 63 4.84 1.32 10.65
C GLN A 63 3.80 0.61 9.78
N ARG A 64 4.22 -0.24 8.85
CA ARG A 64 3.30 -1.06 8.05
C ARG A 64 2.50 -2.03 8.90
N GLU A 65 3.16 -2.74 9.82
CA GLU A 65 2.47 -3.68 10.71
C GLU A 65 1.47 -2.97 11.64
N PHE A 66 1.73 -1.74 12.03
CA PHE A 66 0.81 -0.96 12.86
C PHE A 66 -0.56 -0.74 12.19
N ILE A 67 -0.61 -0.73 10.86
CA ILE A 67 -1.84 -0.65 10.06
C ILE A 67 -2.80 -1.81 10.39
N PHE A 68 -2.26 -2.96 10.81
CA PHE A 68 -3.05 -4.13 11.16
C PHE A 68 -4.08 -3.84 12.27
N ASN A 69 -3.78 -2.89 13.17
CA ASN A 69 -4.69 -2.46 14.24
C ASN A 69 -5.99 -1.82 13.71
N GLY A 70 -6.00 -1.35 12.47
CA GLY A 70 -7.20 -0.82 11.81
C GLY A 70 -8.10 -1.90 11.19
N LEU A 71 -7.69 -3.17 11.21
CA LEU A 71 -8.40 -4.28 10.57
C LEU A 71 -9.29 -5.10 11.52
N ASN A 72 -9.56 -4.59 12.73
CA ASN A 72 -10.29 -5.34 13.76
C ASN A 72 -11.70 -5.77 13.32
N ASN A 73 -12.36 -4.95 12.50
CA ASN A 73 -13.72 -5.22 12.01
C ASN A 73 -13.74 -5.89 10.64
N ALA A 74 -12.58 -6.19 10.04
CA ALA A 74 -12.52 -6.83 8.73
C ALA A 74 -12.85 -8.31 8.85
N LYS A 75 -13.76 -8.79 8.01
CA LYS A 75 -14.20 -10.18 7.93
C LYS A 75 -13.19 -11.03 7.14
N PRO A 76 -13.17 -12.36 7.30
CA PRO A 76 -12.23 -13.24 6.58
C PRO A 76 -12.27 -13.11 5.06
N ASP A 77 -13.44 -12.80 4.50
CA ASP A 77 -13.65 -12.69 3.05
C ASP A 77 -13.59 -11.25 2.52
N ASP A 78 -13.29 -10.27 3.39
CA ASP A 78 -13.05 -8.90 2.95
C ASP A 78 -11.70 -8.79 2.24
N TYR A 79 -11.66 -8.00 1.19
CA TYR A 79 -10.41 -7.63 0.53
C TYR A 79 -9.63 -6.62 1.38
N ILE A 80 -8.38 -6.93 1.64
CA ILE A 80 -7.42 -6.02 2.26
C ILE A 80 -6.41 -5.61 1.21
N MET A 81 -6.32 -4.30 0.97
CA MET A 81 -5.37 -3.72 0.04
C MET A 81 -4.38 -2.83 0.78
N PHE A 82 -3.11 -2.99 0.47
CA PHE A 82 -2.05 -2.08 0.88
C PHE A 82 -1.57 -1.28 -0.33
N SER A 83 -1.48 0.04 -0.16
CA SER A 83 -0.89 0.98 -1.11
C SER A 83 0.04 1.92 -0.37
N ASP A 84 1.19 2.24 -0.95
CA ASP A 84 1.95 3.39 -0.51
C ASP A 84 1.18 4.69 -0.90
N PRO A 85 1.40 5.83 -0.24
CA PRO A 85 0.56 7.04 -0.43
C PRO A 85 0.55 7.60 -1.85
N ASP A 86 1.57 7.30 -2.64
CA ASP A 86 1.78 7.72 -4.02
C ASP A 86 1.29 6.69 -5.06
N GLU A 87 0.69 5.59 -4.59
CA GLU A 87 0.12 4.53 -5.41
C GLU A 87 -1.42 4.64 -5.45
N ILE A 88 -1.99 4.83 -6.62
CA ILE A 88 -3.44 4.92 -6.80
C ILE A 88 -3.90 3.76 -7.69
N PRO A 89 -4.55 2.73 -7.14
CA PRO A 89 -5.13 1.67 -7.94
C PRO A 89 -6.28 2.20 -8.81
N ARG A 90 -6.46 1.60 -9.97
CA ARG A 90 -7.51 1.99 -10.91
C ARG A 90 -8.89 1.59 -10.35
N PRO A 91 -9.81 2.54 -10.12
CA PRO A 91 -11.08 2.27 -9.46
C PRO A 91 -11.98 1.32 -10.25
N GLU A 92 -11.98 1.39 -11.58
CA GLU A 92 -12.81 0.53 -12.43
C GLU A 92 -12.38 -0.95 -12.34
N ILE A 93 -11.07 -1.18 -12.18
CA ILE A 93 -10.54 -2.53 -11.96
C ILE A 93 -10.86 -2.99 -10.55
N LEU A 94 -10.67 -2.12 -9.55
CA LEU A 94 -10.90 -2.45 -8.15
C LEU A 94 -12.38 -2.77 -7.88
N ALA A 95 -13.31 -2.00 -8.44
CA ALA A 95 -14.75 -2.22 -8.28
C ALA A 95 -15.24 -3.57 -8.81
N ASN A 96 -14.58 -4.11 -9.84
CA ASN A 96 -14.96 -5.37 -10.49
C ASN A 96 -13.98 -6.51 -10.19
N LEU A 97 -13.09 -6.32 -9.20
CA LEU A 97 -12.01 -7.25 -8.95
C LEU A 97 -12.52 -8.59 -8.40
N LYS A 98 -12.09 -9.66 -9.05
CA LYS A 98 -12.20 -11.02 -8.54
C LYS A 98 -10.81 -11.66 -8.54
N LEU A 99 -10.30 -11.99 -7.37
CA LEU A 99 -9.04 -12.69 -7.27
C LEU A 99 -9.24 -14.19 -7.54
N ASN A 100 -8.54 -14.70 -8.56
CA ASN A 100 -8.45 -16.13 -8.87
C ASN A 100 -7.24 -16.80 -8.17
N LYS A 101 -6.45 -16.00 -7.46
CA LYS A 101 -5.26 -16.39 -6.71
C LYS A 101 -5.35 -15.82 -5.28
N LYS A 102 -4.47 -16.25 -4.39
CA LYS A 102 -4.45 -15.76 -2.99
C LYS A 102 -4.13 -14.28 -2.88
N PHE A 103 -3.27 -13.78 -3.78
CA PHE A 103 -2.77 -12.40 -3.76
C PHE A 103 -2.90 -11.76 -5.14
N GLY A 104 -3.04 -10.44 -5.16
CA GLY A 104 -3.00 -9.63 -6.38
C GLY A 104 -1.92 -8.55 -6.28
N ILE A 105 -1.27 -8.24 -7.41
CA ILE A 105 -0.36 -7.11 -7.57
C ILE A 105 -0.91 -6.23 -8.67
N PHE A 106 -1.16 -4.96 -8.36
CA PHE A 106 -1.52 -3.95 -9.34
C PHE A 106 -0.26 -3.47 -10.04
N LEU A 107 -0.17 -3.74 -11.35
CA LEU A 107 0.90 -3.23 -12.19
C LEU A 107 0.52 -1.83 -12.66
N GLN A 108 1.19 -0.83 -12.12
CA GLN A 108 0.85 0.58 -12.24
C GLN A 108 1.80 1.30 -13.19
N LYS A 109 1.29 2.34 -13.87
CA LYS A 109 2.12 3.24 -14.66
C LYS A 109 2.85 4.19 -13.73
N MET A 110 4.16 4.33 -13.93
CA MET A 110 5.00 5.21 -13.14
C MET A 110 5.15 6.58 -13.79
N PHE A 111 4.96 7.61 -12.98
CA PHE A 111 5.16 9.02 -13.35
C PHE A 111 6.11 9.67 -12.35
N CYS A 112 7.02 10.51 -12.84
CA CYS A 112 8.01 11.19 -12.02
C CYS A 112 7.94 12.71 -12.26
N TYR A 113 8.18 13.48 -11.21
CA TYR A 113 8.25 14.94 -11.19
C TYR A 113 6.90 15.63 -11.44
N LYS A 114 6.21 15.32 -12.53
CA LYS A 114 4.88 15.86 -12.89
C LYS A 114 3.91 14.73 -13.18
N LEU A 115 2.62 15.01 -13.02
CA LEU A 115 1.56 14.00 -13.21
C LEU A 115 1.47 13.43 -14.63
N ASN A 116 2.08 14.07 -15.60
CA ASN A 116 2.09 13.67 -17.02
C ASN A 116 3.47 13.23 -17.54
N VAL A 117 4.51 13.21 -16.69
CA VAL A 117 5.85 12.76 -17.09
C VAL A 117 5.99 11.28 -16.79
N TYR A 118 5.72 10.48 -17.82
CA TYR A 118 5.79 9.02 -17.75
C TYR A 118 7.24 8.53 -17.71
N ASN A 119 7.52 7.59 -16.79
CA ASN A 119 8.83 6.93 -16.68
C ASN A 119 8.78 5.53 -17.31
N PRO A 120 9.34 5.31 -18.52
CA PRO A 120 9.30 4.01 -19.18
C PRO A 120 10.25 2.98 -18.54
N HIS A 121 11.30 3.40 -17.82
CA HIS A 121 12.36 2.53 -17.31
C HIS A 121 11.93 1.71 -16.10
N GLU A 122 11.04 2.25 -15.28
CA GLU A 122 10.52 1.57 -14.09
C GLU A 122 9.04 1.16 -14.25
N ASN A 123 8.66 0.81 -15.47
CA ASN A 123 7.28 0.48 -15.81
C ASN A 123 7.15 -0.97 -16.32
N PRO A 124 6.14 -1.73 -15.89
CA PRO A 124 5.15 -1.36 -14.87
C PRO A 124 5.72 -1.47 -13.45
N TRP A 125 5.39 -0.48 -12.62
CA TRP A 125 5.66 -0.51 -11.19
C TRP A 125 4.84 -1.60 -10.50
N GLU A 126 5.47 -2.39 -9.61
CA GLU A 126 4.76 -3.33 -8.75
C GLU A 126 4.14 -2.57 -7.58
N GLY A 127 2.98 -1.92 -7.81
CA GLY A 127 2.32 -1.03 -6.87
C GLY A 127 1.50 -1.74 -5.80
N SER A 128 0.27 -1.32 -5.62
CA SER A 128 -0.64 -1.82 -4.58
C SER A 128 -0.79 -3.33 -4.57
N ARG A 129 -0.91 -3.92 -3.37
CA ARG A 129 -1.13 -5.37 -3.18
C ARG A 129 -2.47 -5.62 -2.53
N ILE A 130 -3.11 -6.72 -2.89
CA ILE A 130 -4.42 -7.08 -2.36
C ILE A 130 -4.51 -8.58 -2.07
N CYS A 131 -5.24 -8.93 -1.03
CA CYS A 131 -5.64 -10.30 -0.73
C CYS A 131 -6.94 -10.32 0.08
N LEU A 132 -7.55 -11.50 0.24
CA LEU A 132 -8.59 -11.67 1.26
C LEU A 132 -7.97 -11.61 2.66
N LYS A 133 -8.71 -11.09 3.64
CA LYS A 133 -8.27 -11.00 5.04
C LYS A 133 -7.76 -12.34 5.59
N LYS A 134 -8.43 -13.46 5.26
CA LYS A 134 -8.01 -14.82 5.65
C LYS A 134 -6.65 -15.25 5.10
N ASN A 135 -6.17 -14.62 4.01
CA ASN A 135 -4.86 -14.89 3.41
C ASN A 135 -3.78 -13.91 3.88
N LEU A 136 -4.17 -12.86 4.62
CA LEU A 136 -3.25 -11.83 5.09
C LEU A 136 -2.43 -12.37 6.27
N LYS A 137 -1.14 -12.57 6.06
CA LYS A 137 -0.20 -12.96 7.13
C LYS A 137 0.23 -11.74 7.94
N SER A 138 0.68 -10.70 7.25
CA SER A 138 1.01 -9.39 7.78
C SER A 138 1.04 -8.35 6.64
N ILE A 139 1.02 -7.08 6.97
CA ILE A 139 1.05 -6.00 5.97
C ILE A 139 2.43 -5.94 5.31
N ASP A 140 3.50 -6.06 6.11
CA ASP A 140 4.86 -6.05 5.55
C ASP A 140 5.13 -7.29 4.68
N PHE A 141 4.60 -8.47 5.07
CA PHE A 141 4.64 -9.67 4.20
C PHE A 141 3.94 -9.38 2.86
N LEU A 142 2.74 -8.81 2.90
CA LEU A 142 1.98 -8.48 1.69
C LEU A 142 2.78 -7.54 0.77
N ARG A 143 3.45 -6.52 1.34
CA ARG A 143 4.24 -5.54 0.58
C ARG A 143 5.58 -6.10 0.08
N GLN A 144 6.33 -6.82 0.94
CA GLN A 144 7.73 -7.18 0.69
C GLN A 144 7.95 -8.58 0.13
N LYS A 145 7.00 -9.50 0.36
CA LYS A 145 7.16 -10.90 -0.05
C LYS A 145 6.30 -11.29 -1.25
N ILE A 146 5.21 -10.56 -1.51
CA ILE A 146 4.36 -10.76 -2.68
C ILE A 146 4.94 -9.95 -3.84
N LEU A 147 5.73 -10.60 -4.68
CA LEU A 147 6.50 -9.98 -5.76
C LEU A 147 6.22 -10.69 -7.09
N LYS A 148 6.15 -9.94 -8.18
CA LYS A 148 5.96 -10.45 -9.55
C LYS A 148 6.96 -11.55 -9.89
N LYS A 149 8.23 -11.38 -9.52
CA LYS A 149 9.28 -12.39 -9.75
C LYS A 149 8.97 -13.75 -9.14
N ASN A 150 8.16 -13.81 -8.08
CA ASN A 150 7.82 -15.09 -7.43
C ASN A 150 7.06 -16.03 -8.35
N THR A 151 6.28 -15.51 -9.31
CA THR A 151 5.52 -16.31 -10.27
C THR A 151 6.42 -17.12 -11.23
N ARG A 152 7.70 -16.73 -11.33
CA ARG A 152 8.68 -17.36 -12.21
C ARG A 152 9.55 -18.42 -11.52
N TYR A 153 9.48 -18.53 -10.18
CA TYR A 153 10.26 -19.53 -9.45
C TYR A 153 9.70 -20.95 -9.66
N PRO A 154 10.58 -21.96 -9.74
CA PRO A 154 10.19 -23.36 -9.86
C PRO A 154 9.29 -23.81 -8.69
N PHE A 155 8.49 -24.88 -8.90
CA PHE A 155 7.51 -25.33 -7.93
C PHE A 155 8.13 -25.74 -6.59
N TRP A 156 9.37 -26.25 -6.56
CA TRP A 156 10.08 -26.66 -5.34
C TRP A 156 10.53 -25.50 -4.43
N ARG A 157 10.52 -24.25 -4.93
CA ARG A 157 10.77 -23.08 -4.09
C ARG A 157 9.51 -22.74 -3.30
N ILE A 158 9.24 -23.56 -2.27
CA ILE A 158 8.08 -23.44 -1.37
C ILE A 158 8.16 -22.19 -0.47
N ASP A 159 9.34 -21.62 -0.30
CA ASP A 159 9.61 -20.36 0.40
C ASP A 159 9.08 -19.12 -0.33
N LYS A 160 8.70 -19.27 -1.60
CA LYS A 160 8.17 -18.19 -2.44
C LYS A 160 6.67 -18.39 -2.69
N GLU A 161 5.86 -17.43 -2.28
CA GLU A 161 4.44 -17.41 -2.62
C GLU A 161 4.27 -17.20 -4.13
N LYS A 162 3.60 -18.11 -4.80
CA LYS A 162 3.39 -18.10 -6.26
C LYS A 162 1.92 -17.87 -6.65
N SER A 163 1.00 -18.01 -5.70
CA SER A 163 -0.43 -17.80 -5.95
C SER A 163 -0.73 -16.32 -6.08
N ILE A 164 -0.15 -15.69 -7.11
CA ILE A 164 -0.19 -14.25 -7.34
C ILE A 164 -0.83 -13.98 -8.70
N GLN A 165 -1.87 -13.15 -8.71
CA GLN A 165 -2.51 -12.60 -9.90
C GLN A 165 -1.86 -11.25 -10.23
N LEU A 166 -1.39 -11.10 -11.46
CA LEU A 166 -0.92 -9.81 -11.96
C LEU A 166 -2.11 -9.07 -12.58
N ILE A 167 -2.34 -7.85 -12.13
CA ILE A 167 -3.45 -7.00 -12.53
C ILE A 167 -2.89 -5.90 -13.41
N GLU A 168 -2.97 -6.12 -14.72
CA GLU A 168 -2.44 -5.20 -15.73
C GLU A 168 -3.21 -3.87 -15.74
N ASN A 169 -2.54 -2.77 -16.15
CA ASN A 169 -3.10 -1.42 -16.13
C ASN A 169 -3.68 -1.03 -14.76
N GLY A 170 -3.08 -1.53 -13.69
CA GLY A 170 -3.60 -1.51 -12.33
C GLY A 170 -3.73 -0.13 -11.68
N GLY A 171 -3.33 0.94 -12.37
CA GLY A 171 -3.41 2.30 -11.85
C GLY A 171 -2.14 3.11 -12.07
N TRP A 172 -1.84 3.98 -11.12
CA TRP A 172 -0.78 4.97 -11.25
C TRP A 172 0.08 5.00 -9.99
N HIS A 173 1.39 5.21 -10.20
CA HIS A 173 2.38 5.50 -9.16
C HIS A 173 3.02 6.86 -9.48
N PHE A 174 2.97 7.78 -8.53
CA PHE A 174 3.48 9.14 -8.68
C PHE A 174 4.66 9.36 -7.75
N ASN A 175 5.88 9.40 -8.29
CA ASN A 175 7.09 9.54 -7.50
C ASN A 175 7.74 10.90 -7.75
N TYR A 176 8.41 11.46 -6.71
CA TYR A 176 9.14 12.73 -6.80
C TYR A 176 8.30 13.87 -7.39
N LEU A 177 7.06 14.08 -6.88
CA LEU A 177 6.17 15.16 -7.34
C LEU A 177 6.70 16.53 -6.90
N SER A 178 7.85 16.94 -7.42
CA SER A 178 8.45 18.27 -7.25
C SER A 178 9.34 18.54 -8.46
N GLU A 179 9.69 19.82 -8.67
CA GLU A 179 10.71 20.13 -9.65
C GLU A 179 12.07 19.57 -9.19
N PRO A 180 12.86 18.98 -10.11
CA PRO A 180 14.22 18.57 -9.76
C PRO A 180 14.98 19.79 -9.26
N GLU A 181 15.55 19.71 -8.07
CA GLU A 181 16.50 20.71 -7.61
C GLU A 181 17.68 20.74 -8.59
N LYS A 182 18.03 21.94 -9.04
CA LYS A 182 19.15 22.18 -9.97
C LYS A 182 20.48 21.96 -9.30
#